data_efe0047c805d777925daa5f931cc73eb
#
_entry.id   efe0047c805d777925daa5f931cc73eb
#
_cell.length_a   1.000
_cell.length_b   1.000
_cell.length_c   1.000
_cell.angle_alpha   90.00
_cell.angle_beta   90.00
_cell.angle_gamma   90.00
#
_symmetry.space_group_name_H-M   'P 1'
#
loop_
_entity.id
_entity.type
_entity.pdbx_description
1 polymer ?
#
loop_
_entity_poly.entity_id
_entity_poly.type
_entity_poly.pdbx_seq_one_letter_code
_entity_poly.pdbx_strand_id
1 'polypeptide(L)'
;MKVKQKTDGICKIEYVVYVMFWVYVVAVLWLTLFSRIGTYERKFLYPFQSYVALAKGNASFLEENVENVLLFVPLGIFIGITKHKSLKEILVIGILASLCIECAQMIFALGTFECDDLLHNTIGALIGYLLARKLASKFQIQMNFKRNRGRTMLRKWDDLPEFMKLDEVRPYYEILNKKRASLFFKRTFDLIVGFILLIVLAIPMVIIAIMIKTDSEGPVFYRQERVTKYGKHFRIHKFRTMVSNADKIGTAVTVGNDSRITKVGKKLRGCRLDELPQVFDLLSGNMSFVGTRPEAVKFVQAYKPEYMATLLMPAGITSEASIRYKDEDRLLSAADNVDKVYLEEVLPAKMIWNLESVRQFSFFREIITMFITVFAVLGKDYE
;
A
#
# COMPACT_ATOMS: atom_id res chain seq x y z
N MET A 1 -4.48 -33.99 4.48
CA MET A 1 -3.14 -33.35 4.32
C MET A 1 -2.84 -32.88 2.90
N LYS A 2 -3.13 -33.63 1.81
CA LYS A 2 -2.81 -33.21 0.42
C LYS A 2 -3.52 -31.94 -0.10
N VAL A 3 -4.72 -31.59 0.38
CA VAL A 3 -5.47 -30.41 -0.05
C VAL A 3 -4.87 -29.12 0.51
N LYS A 4 -4.32 -29.15 1.73
CA LYS A 4 -3.71 -27.97 2.39
C LYS A 4 -2.38 -27.58 1.73
N GLN A 5 -1.57 -28.54 1.30
CA GLN A 5 -0.31 -28.27 0.58
C GLN A 5 -0.53 -27.65 -0.81
N LYS A 6 -1.61 -28.03 -1.52
CA LYS A 6 -1.92 -27.49 -2.85
C LYS A 6 -2.41 -26.04 -2.79
N THR A 7 -3.12 -25.66 -1.72
CA THR A 7 -3.58 -24.28 -1.50
C THR A 7 -2.45 -23.33 -1.10
N ASP A 8 -1.46 -23.81 -0.34
CA ASP A 8 -0.30 -23.01 0.07
C ASP A 8 0.66 -22.73 -1.10
N GLY A 9 0.81 -23.69 -2.03
CA GLY A 9 1.61 -23.52 -3.25
C GLY A 9 1.01 -22.49 -4.22
N ILE A 10 -0.29 -22.52 -4.44
CA ILE A 10 -1.01 -21.55 -5.29
C ILE A 10 -0.93 -20.14 -4.72
N CYS A 11 -1.06 -19.98 -3.40
CA CYS A 11 -0.94 -18.68 -2.74
C CYS A 11 0.47 -18.07 -2.89
N LYS A 12 1.51 -18.90 -2.88
CA LYS A 12 2.91 -18.43 -3.09
C LYS A 12 3.15 -17.97 -4.53
N ILE A 13 2.63 -18.68 -5.53
CA ILE A 13 2.80 -18.31 -6.95
C ILE A 13 2.05 -17.01 -7.26
N GLU A 14 0.82 -16.84 -6.76
CA GLU A 14 0.06 -15.60 -6.91
C GLU A 14 0.79 -14.41 -6.30
N TYR A 15 1.42 -14.61 -5.15
CA TYR A 15 2.24 -13.57 -4.51
C TYR A 15 3.47 -13.21 -5.33
N VAL A 16 4.21 -14.20 -5.86
CA VAL A 16 5.38 -13.97 -6.72
C VAL A 16 4.99 -13.19 -7.98
N VAL A 17 3.93 -13.59 -8.67
CA VAL A 17 3.44 -12.87 -9.86
C VAL A 17 3.04 -11.43 -9.51
N TYR A 18 2.43 -11.22 -8.35
CA TYR A 18 2.08 -9.87 -7.89
C TYR A 18 3.33 -9.01 -7.63
N VAL A 19 4.34 -9.56 -6.98
CA VAL A 19 5.62 -8.88 -6.75
C VAL A 19 6.31 -8.56 -8.08
N MET A 20 6.38 -9.53 -9.01
CA MET A 20 6.97 -9.31 -10.34
C MET A 20 6.24 -8.21 -11.12
N PHE A 21 4.92 -8.15 -11.02
CA PHE A 21 4.15 -7.06 -11.62
C PHE A 21 4.56 -5.69 -11.08
N TRP A 22 4.72 -5.55 -9.77
CA TRP A 22 5.12 -4.28 -9.18
C TRP A 22 6.56 -3.91 -9.51
N VAL A 23 7.48 -4.88 -9.56
CA VAL A 23 8.85 -4.66 -10.05
C VAL A 23 8.83 -4.15 -11.49
N TYR A 24 8.01 -4.76 -12.36
CA TYR A 24 7.81 -4.29 -13.72
C TYR A 24 7.26 -2.84 -13.77
N VAL A 25 6.23 -2.51 -12.99
CA VAL A 25 5.68 -1.14 -12.97
C VAL A 25 6.73 -0.12 -12.52
N VAL A 26 7.55 -0.46 -11.52
CA VAL A 26 8.69 0.37 -11.09
C VAL A 26 9.68 0.57 -12.24
N ALA A 27 10.03 -0.50 -12.95
CA ALA A 27 10.97 -0.43 -14.08
C ALA A 27 10.41 0.45 -15.20
N VAL A 28 9.12 0.31 -15.56
CA VAL A 28 8.47 1.17 -16.56
C VAL A 28 8.54 2.63 -16.16
N LEU A 29 8.14 2.98 -14.94
CA LEU A 29 8.19 4.36 -14.47
C LEU A 29 9.63 4.92 -14.42
N TRP A 30 10.59 4.09 -14.04
CA TRP A 30 12.00 4.47 -14.09
C TRP A 30 12.44 4.79 -15.52
N LEU A 31 12.19 3.89 -16.46
CA LEU A 31 12.59 4.05 -17.86
C LEU A 31 11.87 5.21 -18.56
N THR A 32 10.58 5.43 -18.26
CA THR A 32 9.79 6.44 -18.96
C THR A 32 9.87 7.83 -18.32
N LEU A 33 10.11 7.93 -17.02
CA LEU A 33 10.10 9.21 -16.30
C LEU A 33 11.47 9.57 -15.70
N PHE A 34 12.03 8.70 -14.85
CA PHE A 34 13.19 9.08 -14.05
C PHE A 34 14.52 9.06 -14.81
N SER A 35 14.70 8.20 -15.82
CA SER A 35 15.90 8.17 -16.65
C SER A 35 16.03 9.38 -17.58
N ARG A 36 14.94 10.13 -17.76
CA ARG A 36 14.83 11.27 -18.69
C ARG A 36 14.91 12.64 -18.00
N ILE A 37 15.21 12.69 -16.69
CA ILE A 37 15.29 13.96 -15.94
C ILE A 37 16.38 14.87 -16.54
N GLY A 38 15.99 16.08 -16.95
CA GLY A 38 16.88 17.13 -17.44
C GLY A 38 17.22 17.09 -18.94
N THR A 39 16.60 16.21 -19.72
CA THR A 39 16.99 15.98 -21.12
C THR A 39 16.03 16.47 -22.19
N TYR A 40 14.82 16.90 -21.84
CA TYR A 40 13.79 17.17 -22.85
C TYR A 40 13.07 18.51 -22.73
N GLU A 41 12.75 19.11 -23.90
CA GLU A 41 11.81 20.23 -24.03
C GLU A 41 10.37 19.72 -24.06
N ARG A 42 9.44 20.53 -23.57
CA ARG A 42 8.00 20.23 -23.68
C ARG A 42 7.55 20.38 -25.12
N LYS A 43 7.22 19.28 -25.77
CA LYS A 43 6.66 19.25 -27.14
C LYS A 43 5.44 18.38 -27.16
N PHE A 44 4.58 18.61 -28.12
CA PHE A 44 3.41 17.77 -28.42
C PHE A 44 3.54 17.28 -29.86
N LEU A 45 3.57 15.96 -30.06
CA LEU A 45 3.62 15.33 -31.37
C LEU A 45 2.23 14.82 -31.75
N TYR A 46 1.81 15.23 -32.96
CA TYR A 46 0.51 14.86 -33.48
C TYR A 46 0.43 13.38 -33.87
N PRO A 47 -0.79 12.81 -33.99
CA PRO A 47 -0.97 11.43 -34.41
C PRO A 47 -0.29 11.12 -35.77
N PHE A 48 0.29 9.93 -35.88
CA PHE A 48 0.98 9.40 -37.07
C PHE A 48 2.27 10.12 -37.46
N GLN A 49 2.81 10.95 -36.60
CA GLN A 49 4.05 11.69 -36.90
C GLN A 49 5.27 10.76 -36.97
N SER A 50 5.35 9.72 -36.16
CA SER A 50 6.39 8.69 -36.22
C SER A 50 6.37 7.93 -37.56
N TYR A 51 5.18 7.64 -38.09
CA TYR A 51 5.05 6.95 -39.39
C TYR A 51 5.43 7.85 -40.56
N VAL A 52 5.13 9.13 -40.49
CA VAL A 52 5.57 10.12 -41.52
C VAL A 52 7.08 10.25 -41.49
N ALA A 53 7.73 10.25 -40.31
CA ALA A 53 9.18 10.31 -40.18
C ALA A 53 9.84 9.04 -40.71
N LEU A 54 9.28 7.86 -40.45
CA LEU A 54 9.71 6.59 -41.03
C LEU A 54 9.64 6.60 -42.57
N ALA A 55 8.55 7.10 -43.13
CA ALA A 55 8.40 7.21 -44.58
C ALA A 55 9.44 8.16 -45.23
N LYS A 56 9.96 9.12 -44.46
CA LYS A 56 11.05 10.02 -44.87
C LYS A 56 12.48 9.44 -44.63
N GLY A 57 12.56 8.18 -44.20
CA GLY A 57 13.81 7.46 -44.00
C GLY A 57 14.46 7.56 -42.62
N ASN A 58 13.75 8.11 -41.64
CA ASN A 58 14.25 8.15 -40.25
C ASN A 58 13.92 6.84 -39.51
N ALA A 59 14.89 5.90 -39.55
CA ALA A 59 14.72 4.57 -38.97
C ALA A 59 14.66 4.53 -37.43
N SER A 60 15.12 5.58 -36.71
CA SER A 60 15.09 5.62 -35.25
C SER A 60 13.69 5.51 -34.67
N PHE A 61 12.68 6.04 -35.36
CA PHE A 61 11.29 5.92 -34.94
C PHE A 61 10.73 4.48 -34.98
N LEU A 62 11.31 3.61 -35.82
CA LEU A 62 10.90 2.19 -35.83
C LEU A 62 11.35 1.50 -34.53
N GLU A 63 12.59 1.77 -34.12
CA GLU A 63 13.15 1.22 -32.89
C GLU A 63 12.35 1.67 -31.67
N GLU A 64 12.06 2.97 -31.57
CA GLU A 64 11.27 3.55 -30.49
C GLU A 64 9.82 3.00 -30.45
N ASN A 65 9.16 2.89 -31.59
CA ASN A 65 7.81 2.30 -31.69
C ASN A 65 7.80 0.83 -31.22
N VAL A 66 8.83 0.04 -31.56
CA VAL A 66 8.95 -1.35 -31.14
C VAL A 66 9.23 -1.43 -29.63
N GLU A 67 10.09 -0.57 -29.08
CA GLU A 67 10.36 -0.51 -27.65
C GLU A 67 9.10 -0.21 -26.85
N ASN A 68 8.27 0.75 -27.29
CA ASN A 68 7.02 1.10 -26.65
C ASN A 68 6.03 -0.08 -26.66
N VAL A 69 5.92 -0.80 -27.77
CA VAL A 69 5.11 -2.03 -27.83
C VAL A 69 5.64 -3.06 -26.82
N LEU A 70 6.94 -3.35 -26.83
CA LEU A 70 7.55 -4.36 -25.95
C LEU A 70 7.42 -3.99 -24.47
N LEU A 71 7.52 -2.71 -24.15
CA LEU A 71 7.40 -2.20 -22.79
C LEU A 71 6.04 -2.54 -22.16
N PHE A 72 4.95 -2.58 -22.95
CA PHE A 72 3.60 -2.83 -22.44
C PHE A 72 3.13 -4.30 -22.55
N VAL A 73 3.90 -5.18 -23.21
CA VAL A 73 3.58 -6.62 -23.28
C VAL A 73 3.43 -7.25 -21.88
N PRO A 74 4.33 -7.00 -20.87
CA PRO A 74 4.16 -7.57 -19.54
C PRO A 74 2.88 -7.11 -18.83
N LEU A 75 2.42 -5.87 -19.02
CA LEU A 75 1.14 -5.40 -18.52
C LEU A 75 -0.01 -6.26 -19.05
N GLY A 76 -0.01 -6.51 -20.35
CA GLY A 76 -1.00 -7.37 -21.01
C GLY A 76 -0.96 -8.79 -20.50
N ILE A 77 0.24 -9.37 -20.33
CA ILE A 77 0.41 -10.72 -19.76
C ILE A 77 -0.20 -10.77 -18.37
N PHE A 78 0.13 -9.84 -17.50
CA PHE A 78 -0.40 -9.79 -16.14
C PHE A 78 -1.93 -9.74 -16.11
N ILE A 79 -2.53 -8.89 -16.95
CA ILE A 79 -3.99 -8.80 -17.05
C ILE A 79 -4.59 -10.08 -17.65
N GLY A 80 -3.93 -10.68 -18.64
CA GLY A 80 -4.39 -11.89 -19.33
C GLY A 80 -4.42 -13.15 -18.49
N ILE A 81 -3.50 -13.28 -17.52
CA ILE A 81 -3.52 -14.39 -16.53
C ILE A 81 -4.56 -14.18 -15.44
N THR A 82 -5.08 -12.97 -15.23
CA THR A 82 -6.17 -12.73 -14.29
C THR A 82 -7.50 -13.12 -14.92
N LYS A 83 -8.33 -13.93 -14.21
CA LYS A 83 -9.69 -14.27 -14.66
C LYS A 83 -10.54 -12.99 -14.76
N HIS A 84 -11.40 -12.93 -15.76
CA HIS A 84 -12.51 -11.96 -15.90
C HIS A 84 -12.23 -10.59 -16.51
N LYS A 85 -11.12 -10.38 -17.19
CA LYS A 85 -10.96 -9.17 -17.99
C LYS A 85 -11.35 -9.42 -19.45
N SER A 86 -12.15 -8.52 -20.01
CA SER A 86 -12.56 -8.55 -21.41
C SER A 86 -11.53 -7.83 -22.29
N LEU A 87 -11.62 -8.05 -23.61
CA LEU A 87 -10.79 -7.34 -24.59
C LEU A 87 -10.97 -5.81 -24.48
N LYS A 88 -12.20 -5.36 -24.23
CA LYS A 88 -12.50 -3.93 -24.05
C LYS A 88 -11.78 -3.35 -22.81
N GLU A 89 -11.74 -4.10 -21.72
CA GLU A 89 -11.07 -3.64 -20.50
C GLU A 89 -9.55 -3.53 -20.68
N ILE A 90 -8.90 -4.41 -21.45
CA ILE A 90 -7.45 -4.30 -21.71
C ILE A 90 -7.13 -3.09 -22.59
N LEU A 91 -7.93 -2.82 -23.61
CA LEU A 91 -7.75 -1.63 -24.44
C LEU A 91 -7.87 -0.36 -23.59
N VAL A 92 -8.91 -0.25 -22.76
CA VAL A 92 -9.08 0.91 -21.86
C VAL A 92 -7.93 1.05 -20.89
N ILE A 93 -7.46 -0.05 -20.28
CA ILE A 93 -6.34 -0.01 -19.34
C ILE A 93 -5.04 0.39 -20.04
N GLY A 94 -4.78 -0.14 -21.25
CA GLY A 94 -3.59 0.21 -22.04
C GLY A 94 -3.57 1.69 -22.40
N ILE A 95 -4.69 2.22 -22.92
CA ILE A 95 -4.82 3.64 -23.24
C ILE A 95 -4.64 4.52 -22.01
N LEU A 96 -5.31 4.20 -20.89
CA LEU A 96 -5.21 5.01 -19.66
C LEU A 96 -3.81 4.97 -19.05
N ALA A 97 -3.15 3.82 -19.05
CA ALA A 97 -1.80 3.69 -18.52
C ALA A 97 -0.80 4.50 -19.38
N SER A 98 -0.90 4.40 -20.72
CA SER A 98 -0.07 5.18 -21.61
C SER A 98 -0.34 6.68 -21.47
N LEU A 99 -1.61 7.10 -21.47
CA LEU A 99 -1.99 8.50 -21.30
C LEU A 99 -1.45 9.09 -19.99
N CYS A 100 -1.47 8.31 -18.88
CA CYS A 100 -0.89 8.75 -17.61
C CYS A 100 0.61 9.02 -17.72
N ILE A 101 1.36 8.17 -18.44
CA ILE A 101 2.80 8.34 -18.66
C ILE A 101 3.05 9.59 -19.49
N GLU A 102 2.37 9.72 -20.65
CA GLU A 102 2.51 10.85 -21.56
C GLU A 102 2.18 12.19 -20.88
N CYS A 103 1.09 12.24 -20.11
CA CYS A 103 0.74 13.41 -19.33
C CYS A 103 1.82 13.73 -18.27
N ALA A 104 2.37 12.72 -17.61
CA ALA A 104 3.43 12.94 -16.63
C ALA A 104 4.71 13.47 -17.29
N GLN A 105 5.13 12.92 -18.42
CA GLN A 105 6.28 13.40 -19.19
C GLN A 105 6.11 14.87 -19.59
N MET A 106 4.94 15.25 -20.07
CA MET A 106 4.64 16.63 -20.45
C MET A 106 4.59 17.58 -19.24
N ILE A 107 3.93 17.19 -18.15
CA ILE A 107 3.79 18.03 -16.95
C ILE A 107 5.15 18.30 -16.29
N PHE A 108 5.97 17.27 -16.15
CA PHE A 108 7.27 17.34 -15.48
C PHE A 108 8.44 17.68 -16.41
N ALA A 109 8.19 17.97 -17.71
CA ALA A 109 9.22 18.22 -18.72
C ALA A 109 10.27 17.09 -18.83
N LEU A 110 9.80 15.83 -18.83
CA LEU A 110 10.62 14.63 -18.88
C LEU A 110 10.59 13.96 -20.27
N GLY A 111 9.89 14.53 -21.23
CA GLY A 111 9.73 14.02 -22.59
C GLY A 111 8.73 14.82 -23.40
N THR A 112 8.52 14.37 -24.63
CA THR A 112 7.49 14.87 -25.54
C THR A 112 6.20 14.07 -25.30
N PHE A 113 5.03 14.72 -25.43
CA PHE A 113 3.77 13.99 -25.47
C PHE A 113 3.57 13.44 -26.89
N GLU A 114 3.56 12.12 -27.03
CA GLU A 114 3.45 11.46 -28.31
C GLU A 114 2.14 10.70 -28.45
N CYS A 115 1.27 11.16 -29.35
CA CYS A 115 -0.01 10.47 -29.58
C CYS A 115 0.18 9.04 -30.11
N ASP A 116 1.26 8.79 -30.86
CA ASP A 116 1.55 7.46 -31.42
C ASP A 116 1.90 6.45 -30.33
N ASP A 117 2.47 6.89 -29.20
CA ASP A 117 2.79 6.04 -28.05
C ASP A 117 1.55 5.47 -27.37
N LEU A 118 0.42 6.21 -27.39
CA LEU A 118 -0.84 5.66 -26.90
C LEU A 118 -1.26 4.42 -27.71
N LEU A 119 -1.00 4.45 -29.01
CA LEU A 119 -1.30 3.34 -29.92
C LEU A 119 -0.34 2.17 -29.68
N HIS A 120 0.97 2.41 -29.71
CA HIS A 120 2.00 1.38 -29.56
C HIS A 120 1.93 0.68 -28.21
N ASN A 121 1.81 1.42 -27.12
CA ASN A 121 1.65 0.91 -25.77
C ASN A 121 0.38 0.06 -25.62
N THR A 122 -0.73 0.51 -26.21
CA THR A 122 -2.00 -0.24 -26.20
C THR A 122 -1.90 -1.54 -27.00
N ILE A 123 -1.23 -1.51 -28.17
CA ILE A 123 -0.95 -2.72 -28.97
C ILE A 123 -0.10 -3.71 -28.18
N GLY A 124 0.94 -3.25 -27.50
CA GLY A 124 1.77 -4.07 -26.63
C GLY A 124 0.97 -4.77 -25.54
N ALA A 125 0.12 -4.02 -24.85
CA ALA A 125 -0.77 -4.58 -23.83
C ALA A 125 -1.75 -5.61 -24.43
N LEU A 126 -2.27 -5.38 -25.61
CA LEU A 126 -3.15 -6.32 -26.32
C LEU A 126 -2.42 -7.61 -26.69
N ILE A 127 -1.23 -7.51 -27.27
CA ILE A 127 -0.38 -8.67 -27.61
C ILE A 127 -0.10 -9.52 -26.37
N GLY A 128 0.35 -8.89 -25.29
CA GLY A 128 0.61 -9.59 -24.02
C GLY A 128 -0.62 -10.29 -23.47
N TYR A 129 -1.77 -9.64 -23.51
CA TYR A 129 -3.05 -10.22 -23.09
C TYR A 129 -3.42 -11.46 -23.93
N LEU A 130 -3.34 -11.39 -25.25
CA LEU A 130 -3.65 -12.50 -26.12
C LEU A 130 -2.70 -13.68 -25.94
N LEU A 131 -1.40 -13.42 -25.81
CA LEU A 131 -0.39 -14.45 -25.50
C LEU A 131 -0.70 -15.14 -24.17
N ALA A 132 -0.95 -14.38 -23.13
CA ALA A 132 -1.26 -14.94 -21.81
C ALA A 132 -2.55 -15.77 -21.82
N ARG A 133 -3.59 -15.32 -22.51
CA ARG A 133 -4.85 -16.09 -22.66
C ARG A 133 -4.66 -17.40 -23.41
N LYS A 134 -3.86 -17.39 -24.49
CA LYS A 134 -3.52 -18.59 -25.24
C LYS A 134 -2.71 -19.58 -24.41
N LEU A 135 -1.71 -19.12 -23.68
CA LEU A 135 -0.90 -19.95 -22.78
C LEU A 135 -1.74 -20.48 -21.61
N ALA A 136 -2.53 -19.63 -20.97
CA ALA A 136 -3.40 -20.05 -19.86
C ALA A 136 -4.40 -21.13 -20.28
N SER A 137 -4.96 -21.06 -21.48
CA SER A 137 -5.85 -22.09 -22.02
C SER A 137 -5.12 -23.39 -22.28
N LYS A 138 -3.91 -23.36 -22.86
CA LYS A 138 -3.10 -24.54 -23.20
C LYS A 138 -2.60 -25.29 -21.97
N PHE A 139 -2.21 -24.57 -20.91
CA PHE A 139 -1.63 -25.15 -19.71
C PHE A 139 -2.63 -25.29 -18.55
N GLN A 140 -3.91 -24.99 -18.75
CA GLN A 140 -4.94 -24.91 -17.71
C GLN A 140 -4.50 -24.09 -16.47
N ILE A 141 -3.58 -23.16 -16.67
CA ILE A 141 -3.12 -22.25 -15.64
C ILE A 141 -4.23 -21.23 -15.42
N GLN A 142 -5.08 -21.49 -14.46
CA GLN A 142 -6.10 -20.56 -14.03
C GLN A 142 -5.71 -20.02 -12.66
N MET A 143 -5.02 -18.90 -12.64
CA MET A 143 -4.79 -18.16 -11.40
C MET A 143 -6.11 -17.48 -11.01
N ASN A 144 -6.78 -18.06 -10.02
CA ASN A 144 -7.88 -17.43 -9.35
C ASN A 144 -7.32 -16.37 -8.40
N PHE A 145 -6.94 -15.21 -8.91
CA PHE A 145 -6.96 -14.05 -8.04
C PHE A 145 -8.41 -13.93 -7.57
N LYS A 146 -8.69 -14.49 -6.39
CA LYS A 146 -9.98 -14.29 -5.75
C LYS A 146 -10.23 -12.80 -5.82
N ARG A 147 -11.22 -12.39 -6.61
CA ARG A 147 -11.60 -10.99 -6.80
C ARG A 147 -11.93 -10.46 -5.41
N ASN A 148 -10.93 -9.92 -4.74
CA ASN A 148 -11.08 -9.21 -3.48
C ASN A 148 -11.86 -7.91 -3.70
N ARG A 149 -12.97 -7.97 -4.47
CA ARG A 149 -13.93 -6.87 -4.59
C ARG A 149 -14.48 -6.41 -3.23
N GLY A 150 -14.36 -7.25 -2.20
CA GLY A 150 -14.74 -6.88 -0.84
C GLY A 150 -13.62 -6.25 -0.01
N ARG A 151 -12.35 -6.20 -0.49
CA ARG A 151 -11.24 -5.65 0.33
C ARG A 151 -11.07 -4.14 0.21
N THR A 152 -11.54 -3.52 -0.86
CA THR A 152 -11.36 -2.08 -1.11
C THR A 152 -12.59 -1.24 -0.82
N MET A 153 -13.79 -1.82 -0.83
CA MET A 153 -15.05 -1.13 -0.50
C MET A 153 -15.65 -1.67 0.78
N LEU A 154 -16.51 -0.87 1.42
CA LEU A 154 -17.29 -1.29 2.55
C LEU A 154 -18.16 -2.49 2.15
N ARG A 155 -18.08 -3.61 2.91
CA ARG A 155 -18.95 -4.78 2.74
C ARG A 155 -20.41 -4.36 2.95
N LYS A 156 -21.34 -5.15 2.43
CA LYS A 156 -22.75 -5.00 2.83
C LYS A 156 -22.88 -5.34 4.31
N TRP A 157 -23.90 -4.80 4.97
CA TRP A 157 -24.12 -5.06 6.40
C TRP A 157 -24.22 -6.56 6.69
N ASP A 158 -24.98 -7.28 5.87
CA ASP A 158 -25.23 -8.73 6.04
C ASP A 158 -23.95 -9.57 5.82
N ASP A 159 -22.97 -9.04 5.07
CA ASP A 159 -21.68 -9.70 4.80
C ASP A 159 -20.60 -9.38 5.86
N LEU A 160 -20.94 -8.57 6.88
CA LEU A 160 -20.04 -8.30 7.99
C LEU A 160 -19.89 -9.53 8.89
N PRO A 161 -18.73 -9.69 9.57
CA PRO A 161 -18.59 -10.68 10.63
C PRO A 161 -19.63 -10.47 11.73
N GLU A 162 -20.14 -11.56 12.33
CA GLU A 162 -21.20 -11.49 13.33
C GLU A 162 -20.86 -10.57 14.52
N PHE A 163 -19.60 -10.61 14.99
CA PHE A 163 -19.14 -9.77 16.10
C PHE A 163 -19.16 -8.25 15.79
N MET A 164 -19.37 -7.86 14.52
CA MET A 164 -19.49 -6.46 14.10
C MET A 164 -20.95 -6.05 13.80
N LYS A 165 -21.88 -6.97 13.78
CA LYS A 165 -23.30 -6.69 13.52
C LYS A 165 -24.02 -6.22 14.80
N LEU A 166 -23.49 -5.19 15.43
CA LEU A 166 -23.96 -4.63 16.67
C LEU A 166 -24.69 -3.30 16.41
N ASP A 167 -25.68 -2.98 17.24
CA ASP A 167 -26.47 -1.75 17.11
C ASP A 167 -25.57 -0.51 17.29
N GLU A 168 -24.54 -0.59 18.12
CA GLU A 168 -23.56 0.47 18.34
C GLU A 168 -22.67 0.72 17.11
N VAL A 169 -22.46 -0.29 16.26
CA VAL A 169 -21.63 -0.19 15.03
C VAL A 169 -22.46 0.35 13.86
N ARG A 170 -23.76 0.12 13.86
CA ARG A 170 -24.65 0.44 12.74
C ARG A 170 -24.63 1.91 12.31
N PRO A 171 -24.68 2.91 13.21
CA PRO A 171 -24.62 4.32 12.81
C PRO A 171 -23.35 4.67 12.04
N TYR A 172 -22.19 4.14 12.46
CA TYR A 172 -20.91 4.36 11.79
C TYR A 172 -20.88 3.71 10.40
N TYR A 173 -21.44 2.49 10.31
CA TYR A 173 -21.57 1.81 9.03
C TYR A 173 -22.41 2.62 8.03
N GLU A 174 -23.55 3.18 8.45
CA GLU A 174 -24.43 3.97 7.60
C GLU A 174 -23.76 5.24 7.10
N ILE A 175 -22.96 5.92 7.94
CA ILE A 175 -22.18 7.08 7.56
C ILE A 175 -21.18 6.69 6.46
N LEU A 176 -20.40 5.63 6.65
CA LEU A 176 -19.43 5.16 5.67
C LEU A 176 -20.10 4.66 4.39
N ASN A 177 -21.26 4.02 4.50
CA ASN A 177 -22.02 3.51 3.36
C ASN A 177 -22.53 4.64 2.45
N LYS A 178 -22.89 5.80 3.01
CA LYS A 178 -23.23 7.02 2.24
C LYS A 178 -22.01 7.64 1.56
N LYS A 179 -20.79 7.39 2.07
CA LYS A 179 -19.53 8.00 1.59
C LYS A 179 -18.65 7.02 0.77
N ARG A 180 -19.26 6.06 0.06
CA ARG A 180 -18.53 5.04 -0.74
C ARG A 180 -17.57 5.63 -1.77
N ALA A 181 -17.93 6.76 -2.41
CA ALA A 181 -17.05 7.46 -3.33
C ALA A 181 -15.77 7.95 -2.62
N SER A 182 -15.89 8.54 -1.44
CA SER A 182 -14.73 8.96 -0.63
C SER A 182 -13.85 7.79 -0.22
N LEU A 183 -14.44 6.64 0.12
CA LEU A 183 -13.69 5.40 0.40
C LEU A 183 -12.93 4.89 -0.84
N PHE A 184 -13.51 5.02 -2.03
CA PHE A 184 -12.85 4.68 -3.28
C PHE A 184 -11.67 5.62 -3.56
N PHE A 185 -11.88 6.93 -3.46
CA PHE A 185 -10.81 7.93 -3.65
C PHE A 185 -9.68 7.75 -2.62
N LYS A 186 -10.03 7.50 -1.35
CA LYS A 186 -9.06 7.16 -0.31
C LYS A 186 -8.18 5.99 -0.73
N ARG A 187 -8.78 4.87 -1.16
CA ARG A 187 -8.00 3.68 -1.54
C ARG A 187 -7.15 3.91 -2.78
N THR A 188 -7.67 4.63 -3.76
CA THR A 188 -6.91 5.00 -4.97
C THR A 188 -5.71 5.86 -4.60
N PHE A 189 -5.90 6.85 -3.74
CA PHE A 189 -4.83 7.69 -3.21
C PHE A 189 -3.79 6.87 -2.43
N ASP A 190 -4.22 6.00 -1.51
CA ASP A 190 -3.34 5.09 -0.78
C ASP A 190 -2.45 4.27 -1.72
N LEU A 191 -3.00 3.76 -2.82
CA LEU A 191 -2.26 2.96 -3.79
C LEU A 191 -1.26 3.80 -4.59
N ILE A 192 -1.68 4.95 -5.11
CA ILE A 192 -0.83 5.82 -5.93
C ILE A 192 0.32 6.37 -5.08
N VAL A 193 0.00 7.02 -3.95
CA VAL A 193 1.02 7.64 -3.10
C VAL A 193 1.90 6.57 -2.44
N GLY A 194 1.31 5.47 -1.97
CA GLY A 194 2.07 4.35 -1.40
C GLY A 194 3.04 3.74 -2.40
N PHE A 195 2.66 3.66 -3.67
CA PHE A 195 3.54 3.18 -4.72
C PHE A 195 4.69 4.16 -5.01
N ILE A 196 4.41 5.46 -5.12
CA ILE A 196 5.44 6.49 -5.27
C ILE A 196 6.43 6.43 -4.08
N LEU A 197 5.90 6.33 -2.85
CA LEU A 197 6.73 6.21 -1.65
C LEU A 197 7.58 4.93 -1.66
N LEU A 198 7.05 3.80 -2.15
CA LEU A 198 7.83 2.58 -2.26
C LEU A 198 9.06 2.77 -3.15
N ILE A 199 8.91 3.47 -4.29
CA ILE A 199 10.02 3.78 -5.20
C ILE A 199 11.04 4.68 -4.51
N VAL A 200 10.59 5.80 -3.94
CA VAL A 200 11.45 6.79 -3.29
C VAL A 200 12.19 6.19 -2.09
N LEU A 201 11.51 5.35 -1.32
CA LEU A 201 12.06 4.72 -0.11
C LEU A 201 12.84 3.43 -0.37
N ALA A 202 12.84 2.89 -1.60
CA ALA A 202 13.51 1.62 -1.91
C ALA A 202 15.00 1.65 -1.52
N ILE A 203 15.73 2.67 -1.97
CA ILE A 203 17.17 2.83 -1.66
C ILE A 203 17.40 3.06 -0.16
N PRO A 204 16.73 4.01 0.51
CA PRO A 204 16.82 4.16 1.96
C PRO A 204 16.52 2.87 2.73
N MET A 205 15.49 2.13 2.34
CA MET A 205 15.14 0.87 3.00
C MET A 205 16.22 -0.21 2.85
N VAL A 206 16.89 -0.30 1.69
CA VAL A 206 18.02 -1.22 1.48
C VAL A 206 19.20 -0.82 2.37
N ILE A 207 19.53 0.46 2.45
CA ILE A 207 20.60 0.96 3.34
C ILE A 207 20.30 0.60 4.79
N ILE A 208 19.08 0.88 5.27
CA ILE A 208 18.66 0.52 6.64
C ILE A 208 18.73 -0.99 6.86
N ALA A 209 18.33 -1.80 5.88
CA ALA A 209 18.40 -3.26 5.96
C ALA A 209 19.83 -3.75 6.15
N ILE A 210 20.80 -3.16 5.44
CA ILE A 210 22.24 -3.46 5.59
C ILE A 210 22.71 -3.04 7.01
N MET A 211 22.35 -1.83 7.45
CA MET A 211 22.71 -1.35 8.79
C MET A 211 22.18 -2.26 9.90
N ILE A 212 20.96 -2.78 9.78
CA ILE A 212 20.37 -3.72 10.75
C ILE A 212 21.14 -5.05 10.76
N LYS A 213 21.54 -5.53 9.57
CA LYS A 213 22.27 -6.80 9.44
C LYS A 213 23.69 -6.72 9.99
N THR A 214 24.34 -5.56 9.90
CA THR A 214 25.68 -5.33 10.44
C THR A 214 25.67 -5.07 11.96
N ASP A 215 24.55 -4.54 12.50
CA ASP A 215 24.44 -4.21 13.94
C ASP A 215 24.08 -5.43 14.81
N SER A 216 23.28 -6.39 14.27
CA SER A 216 22.86 -7.57 15.03
C SER A 216 22.44 -8.73 14.14
N GLU A 217 22.61 -9.97 14.64
CA GLU A 217 22.19 -11.18 13.93
C GLU A 217 20.67 -11.34 13.90
N GLY A 218 20.13 -11.87 12.79
CA GLY A 218 18.70 -12.20 12.62
C GLY A 218 18.04 -11.55 11.41
N PRO A 219 16.70 -11.59 11.28
CA PRO A 219 15.98 -11.06 10.14
C PRO A 219 15.98 -9.52 10.13
N VAL A 220 15.90 -8.90 8.93
CA VAL A 220 15.79 -7.45 8.78
C VAL A 220 14.45 -6.93 9.30
N PHE A 221 13.37 -7.67 9.05
CA PHE A 221 12.02 -7.28 9.43
C PHE A 221 11.58 -7.98 10.71
N TYR A 222 10.96 -7.21 11.57
CA TYR A 222 10.14 -7.68 12.68
C TYR A 222 8.67 -7.74 12.23
N ARG A 223 7.99 -8.83 12.56
CA ARG A 223 6.64 -9.15 12.09
C ARG A 223 5.72 -9.48 13.25
N GLN A 224 5.00 -8.48 13.78
CA GLN A 224 4.06 -8.64 14.88
C GLN A 224 2.63 -8.82 14.37
N GLU A 225 1.87 -9.70 14.99
CA GLU A 225 0.47 -9.90 14.68
C GLU A 225 -0.38 -8.75 15.19
N ARG A 226 -1.22 -8.21 14.31
CA ARG A 226 -2.11 -7.07 14.53
C ARG A 226 -3.46 -7.32 13.88
N VAL A 227 -4.46 -6.54 14.29
CA VAL A 227 -5.80 -6.61 13.75
C VAL A 227 -6.08 -5.40 12.85
N THR A 228 -6.76 -5.63 11.74
CA THR A 228 -7.19 -4.62 10.78
C THR A 228 -8.66 -4.81 10.42
N LYS A 229 -9.09 -4.17 9.34
CA LYS A 229 -10.46 -4.16 8.83
C LYS A 229 -11.18 -5.51 8.95
N TYR A 230 -12.38 -5.49 9.50
CA TYR A 230 -13.24 -6.65 9.74
C TYR A 230 -12.64 -7.71 10.67
N GLY A 231 -11.78 -7.31 11.60
CA GLY A 231 -11.14 -8.22 12.54
C GLY A 231 -10.10 -9.14 11.88
N LYS A 232 -9.64 -8.82 10.67
CA LYS A 232 -8.62 -9.62 9.99
C LYS A 232 -7.27 -9.49 10.69
N HIS A 233 -6.67 -10.63 11.03
CA HIS A 233 -5.30 -10.67 11.53
C HIS A 233 -4.31 -10.51 10.38
N PHE A 234 -3.25 -9.73 10.60
CA PHE A 234 -2.13 -9.60 9.68
C PHE A 234 -0.83 -9.38 10.47
N ARG A 235 0.29 -9.66 9.83
CA ARG A 235 1.61 -9.43 10.43
C ARG A 235 2.18 -8.14 9.87
N ILE A 236 2.20 -7.07 10.70
CA ILE A 236 2.71 -5.76 10.33
C ILE A 236 4.21 -5.82 9.98
N HIS A 237 4.64 -5.07 8.98
CA HIS A 237 6.05 -4.96 8.63
C HIS A 237 6.69 -3.80 9.38
N LYS A 238 7.74 -4.08 10.14
CA LYS A 238 8.63 -3.08 10.74
C LYS A 238 10.07 -3.51 10.55
N PHE A 239 10.99 -2.57 10.55
CA PHE A 239 12.39 -2.91 10.72
C PHE A 239 12.64 -3.41 12.13
N ARG A 240 13.55 -4.38 12.25
CA ARG A 240 13.95 -4.90 13.55
C ARG A 240 14.81 -3.85 14.28
N THR A 241 14.38 -3.50 15.48
CA THR A 241 15.05 -2.52 16.36
C THR A 241 15.56 -3.13 17.65
N MET A 242 15.30 -4.42 17.87
CA MET A 242 15.70 -5.18 19.04
C MET A 242 16.49 -6.43 18.66
N VAL A 243 17.23 -6.99 19.59
CA VAL A 243 17.92 -8.27 19.42
C VAL A 243 16.94 -9.39 19.10
N SER A 244 17.43 -10.45 18.43
CA SER A 244 16.62 -11.63 18.14
C SER A 244 16.13 -12.26 19.46
N ASN A 245 14.86 -12.70 19.49
CA ASN A 245 14.19 -13.26 20.67
C ASN A 245 13.87 -12.25 21.80
N ALA A 246 13.90 -10.94 21.56
CA ALA A 246 13.51 -9.93 22.54
C ALA A 246 12.09 -10.18 23.13
N ASP A 247 11.17 -10.75 22.32
CA ASP A 247 9.81 -11.10 22.77
C ASP A 247 9.78 -12.18 23.87
N LYS A 248 10.84 -13.00 23.97
CA LYS A 248 10.95 -14.07 25.00
C LYS A 248 11.58 -13.60 26.30
N ILE A 249 12.23 -12.43 26.28
CA ILE A 249 13.07 -11.95 27.38
C ILE A 249 12.35 -10.88 28.23
N GLY A 250 11.23 -10.30 27.76
CA GLY A 250 10.56 -9.21 28.47
C GLY A 250 9.12 -8.96 28.03
N THR A 251 8.54 -7.87 28.53
CA THR A 251 7.15 -7.46 28.27
C THR A 251 6.92 -7.07 26.81
N ALA A 252 5.65 -7.18 26.35
CA ALA A 252 5.24 -6.84 24.99
C ALA A 252 5.31 -5.33 24.70
N VAL A 253 5.30 -4.50 25.74
CA VAL A 253 5.43 -3.04 25.64
C VAL A 253 6.86 -2.66 26.00
N THR A 254 7.50 -1.85 25.17
CA THR A 254 8.86 -1.37 25.36
C THR A 254 8.85 -0.11 26.21
N VAL A 255 9.59 -0.09 27.30
CA VAL A 255 9.73 1.07 28.18
C VAL A 255 11.12 1.69 27.98
N GLY A 256 11.21 2.99 27.93
CA GLY A 256 12.38 3.86 27.91
C GLY A 256 13.76 3.23 27.57
N ASN A 257 14.62 2.98 28.51
CA ASN A 257 15.98 2.44 28.31
C ASN A 257 16.05 0.89 28.27
N ASP A 258 15.26 0.27 27.40
CA ASP A 258 15.21 -1.18 27.23
C ASP A 258 16.52 -1.71 26.61
N SER A 259 17.27 -2.54 27.39
CA SER A 259 18.55 -3.11 26.97
C SER A 259 18.47 -4.03 25.74
N ARG A 260 17.28 -4.45 25.34
CA ARG A 260 17.03 -5.26 24.14
C ARG A 260 17.14 -4.45 22.85
N ILE A 261 17.12 -3.11 22.93
CA ILE A 261 17.18 -2.23 21.76
C ILE A 261 18.62 -2.16 21.23
N THR A 262 18.82 -2.42 19.94
CA THR A 262 20.13 -2.35 19.30
C THR A 262 20.57 -0.89 19.09
N LYS A 263 21.85 -0.65 18.80
CA LYS A 263 22.39 0.71 18.56
C LYS A 263 21.70 1.37 17.35
N VAL A 264 21.57 0.65 16.25
CA VAL A 264 20.84 1.10 15.05
C VAL A 264 19.35 1.24 15.37
N GLY A 265 18.78 0.28 16.11
CA GLY A 265 17.39 0.29 16.53
C GLY A 265 16.99 1.55 17.32
N LYS A 266 17.86 2.04 18.20
CA LYS A 266 17.62 3.29 18.95
C LYS A 266 17.48 4.50 18.03
N LYS A 267 18.35 4.59 17.00
CA LYS A 267 18.28 5.68 16.00
C LYS A 267 17.01 5.58 15.16
N LEU A 268 16.67 4.36 14.67
CA LEU A 268 15.47 4.14 13.84
C LEU A 268 14.19 4.50 14.59
N ARG A 269 14.05 4.12 15.87
CA ARG A 269 12.89 4.47 16.70
C ARG A 269 12.79 5.97 16.95
N GLY A 270 13.90 6.63 17.22
CA GLY A 270 13.93 8.09 17.47
C GLY A 270 13.40 8.91 16.28
N CYS A 271 13.60 8.41 15.05
CA CYS A 271 13.11 9.06 13.82
C CYS A 271 11.88 8.35 13.21
N ARG A 272 11.30 7.34 13.87
CA ARG A 272 10.21 6.49 13.38
C ARG A 272 10.48 5.81 12.02
N LEU A 273 11.75 5.66 11.64
CA LEU A 273 12.17 5.02 10.41
C LEU A 273 11.94 3.50 10.43
N ASP A 274 11.78 2.92 11.61
CA ASP A 274 11.41 1.50 11.79
C ASP A 274 10.04 1.16 11.20
N GLU A 275 9.18 2.12 10.99
CA GLU A 275 7.83 1.95 10.44
C GLU A 275 7.75 2.08 8.92
N LEU A 276 8.85 2.48 8.22
CA LEU A 276 8.85 2.63 6.75
C LEU A 276 8.36 1.39 5.99
N PRO A 277 8.68 0.14 6.42
CA PRO A 277 8.19 -1.05 5.73
C PRO A 277 6.66 -1.23 5.77
N GLN A 278 5.91 -0.45 6.55
CA GLN A 278 4.44 -0.49 6.53
C GLN A 278 3.86 -0.07 5.17
N VAL A 279 4.66 0.54 4.29
CA VAL A 279 4.26 0.78 2.89
C VAL A 279 3.85 -0.52 2.18
N PHE A 280 4.43 -1.67 2.53
CA PHE A 280 4.00 -2.98 2.01
C PHE A 280 2.61 -3.37 2.53
N ASP A 281 2.30 -3.04 3.79
CA ASP A 281 0.98 -3.31 4.38
C ASP A 281 -0.09 -2.39 3.80
N LEU A 282 0.27 -1.15 3.48
CA LEU A 282 -0.57 -0.19 2.80
C LEU A 282 -0.92 -0.66 1.38
N LEU A 283 0.06 -1.05 0.58
CA LEU A 283 -0.14 -1.53 -0.78
C LEU A 283 -0.95 -2.85 -0.80
N SER A 284 -0.73 -3.73 0.16
CA SER A 284 -1.49 -4.99 0.29
C SER A 284 -2.95 -4.78 0.74
N GLY A 285 -3.32 -3.57 1.20
CA GLY A 285 -4.64 -3.22 1.70
C GLY A 285 -4.93 -3.67 3.13
N ASN A 286 -3.92 -4.09 3.86
CA ASN A 286 -4.02 -4.33 5.31
C ASN A 286 -4.05 -3.02 6.08
N MET A 287 -3.37 -1.99 5.54
CA MET A 287 -3.32 -0.65 6.12
C MET A 287 -3.69 0.43 5.10
N SER A 288 -3.88 1.63 5.58
CA SER A 288 -4.09 2.89 4.87
C SER A 288 -3.18 3.96 5.50
N PHE A 289 -2.99 5.11 4.87
CA PHE A 289 -2.25 6.20 5.50
C PHE A 289 -2.95 6.66 6.78
N VAL A 290 -4.24 6.92 6.71
CA VAL A 290 -5.04 7.39 7.85
C VAL A 290 -6.06 6.34 8.26
N GLY A 291 -6.16 6.08 9.55
CA GLY A 291 -7.08 5.11 10.16
C GLY A 291 -6.66 4.78 11.58
N THR A 292 -7.48 4.05 12.30
CA THR A 292 -7.14 3.59 13.66
C THR A 292 -5.85 2.77 13.64
N ARG A 293 -4.89 3.09 14.51
CA ARG A 293 -3.63 2.34 14.63
C ARG A 293 -3.94 0.85 14.90
N PRO A 294 -3.25 -0.09 14.22
CA PRO A 294 -3.56 -1.52 14.39
C PRO A 294 -3.17 -2.01 15.77
N GLU A 295 -4.14 -2.45 16.54
CA GLU A 295 -3.94 -2.96 17.89
C GLU A 295 -3.53 -4.44 17.92
N ALA A 296 -2.89 -4.86 19.01
CA ALA A 296 -2.61 -6.27 19.25
C ALA A 296 -3.91 -7.04 19.51
N VAL A 297 -3.92 -8.32 19.15
CA VAL A 297 -5.11 -9.19 19.26
C VAL A 297 -5.71 -9.15 20.66
N LYS A 298 -4.88 -9.20 21.72
CA LYS A 298 -5.32 -9.15 23.12
C LYS A 298 -6.13 -7.88 23.48
N PHE A 299 -5.76 -6.75 22.90
CA PHE A 299 -6.44 -5.48 23.14
C PHE A 299 -7.75 -5.38 22.36
N VAL A 300 -7.79 -5.91 21.13
CA VAL A 300 -9.03 -5.94 20.34
C VAL A 300 -10.06 -6.88 20.96
N GLN A 301 -9.64 -7.95 21.62
CA GLN A 301 -10.54 -8.85 22.38
C GLN A 301 -11.23 -8.14 23.56
N ALA A 302 -10.63 -7.08 24.07
CA ALA A 302 -11.17 -6.25 25.15
C ALA A 302 -11.96 -5.03 24.64
N TYR A 303 -12.21 -4.91 23.33
CA TYR A 303 -12.99 -3.81 22.76
C TYR A 303 -14.42 -3.80 23.26
N LYS A 304 -14.91 -2.63 23.64
CA LYS A 304 -16.34 -2.39 23.84
C LYS A 304 -17.09 -2.50 22.51
N PRO A 305 -18.40 -2.82 22.52
CA PRO A 305 -19.20 -2.96 21.30
C PRO A 305 -19.02 -1.82 20.29
N GLU A 306 -19.07 -0.58 20.74
CA GLU A 306 -18.90 0.61 19.90
C GLU A 306 -17.51 0.69 19.23
N TYR A 307 -16.44 0.23 19.91
CA TYR A 307 -15.08 0.28 19.37
C TYR A 307 -14.90 -0.59 18.15
N MET A 308 -15.72 -1.61 17.96
CA MET A 308 -15.73 -2.44 16.75
C MET A 308 -16.00 -1.63 15.48
N ALA A 309 -16.60 -0.43 15.59
CA ALA A 309 -16.81 0.46 14.45
C ALA A 309 -15.50 0.92 13.81
N THR A 310 -14.40 1.01 14.57
CA THR A 310 -13.08 1.35 14.04
C THR A 310 -12.54 0.29 13.05
N LEU A 311 -13.03 -0.96 13.17
CA LEU A 311 -12.68 -2.07 12.28
C LEU A 311 -13.49 -2.08 10.96
N LEU A 312 -14.37 -1.12 10.73
CA LEU A 312 -15.04 -0.93 9.43
C LEU A 312 -14.07 -0.42 8.35
N MET A 313 -12.95 0.18 8.76
CA MET A 313 -11.92 0.73 7.87
C MET A 313 -10.59 -0.01 8.05
N PRO A 314 -9.66 0.06 7.06
CA PRO A 314 -8.31 -0.46 7.25
C PRO A 314 -7.60 0.27 8.40
N ALA A 315 -6.72 -0.43 9.10
CA ALA A 315 -5.84 0.18 10.08
C ALA A 315 -4.97 1.28 9.44
N GLY A 316 -4.64 2.33 10.18
CA GLY A 316 -3.86 3.46 9.71
C GLY A 316 -2.39 3.42 10.13
N ILE A 317 -1.53 4.02 9.31
CA ILE A 317 -0.16 4.38 9.71
C ILE A 317 -0.23 5.52 10.72
N THR A 318 -1.14 6.47 10.49
CA THR A 318 -1.43 7.58 11.39
C THR A 318 -2.93 7.73 11.67
N SER A 319 -3.27 8.48 12.73
CA SER A 319 -4.62 8.87 13.10
C SER A 319 -4.61 10.13 13.95
N GLU A 320 -5.73 10.83 14.09
CA GLU A 320 -5.87 11.92 15.07
C GLU A 320 -5.50 11.48 16.50
N ALA A 321 -5.91 10.25 16.88
CA ALA A 321 -5.53 9.67 18.16
C ALA A 321 -3.99 9.53 18.28
N SER A 322 -3.31 9.06 17.22
CA SER A 322 -1.84 8.89 17.24
C SER A 322 -1.09 10.23 17.32
N ILE A 323 -1.65 11.30 16.77
CA ILE A 323 -1.08 12.65 16.84
C ILE A 323 -1.20 13.21 18.26
N ARG A 324 -2.37 13.07 18.87
CA ARG A 324 -2.67 13.62 20.21
C ARG A 324 -1.99 12.82 21.33
N TYR A 325 -1.80 11.52 21.15
CA TYR A 325 -1.16 10.61 22.09
C TYR A 325 0.27 10.25 21.64
N LYS A 326 1.02 11.22 21.08
CA LYS A 326 2.40 11.00 20.61
C LYS A 326 3.34 10.56 21.73
N ASP A 327 3.07 10.99 22.98
CA ASP A 327 3.88 10.72 24.18
C ASP A 327 3.32 9.56 25.04
N GLU A 328 2.52 8.65 24.44
CA GLU A 328 1.93 7.48 25.10
C GLU A 328 2.97 6.64 25.85
N ASP A 329 4.14 6.45 25.23
CA ASP A 329 5.25 5.69 25.83
C ASP A 329 5.69 6.29 27.18
N ARG A 330 5.56 7.60 27.35
CA ARG A 330 5.92 8.31 28.59
C ARG A 330 4.90 8.08 29.69
N LEU A 331 3.62 8.04 29.35
CA LEU A 331 2.53 7.71 30.28
C LEU A 331 2.64 6.25 30.76
N LEU A 332 2.94 5.34 29.83
CA LEU A 332 3.03 3.92 30.13
C LEU A 332 4.32 3.55 30.88
N SER A 333 5.39 4.35 30.76
CA SER A 333 6.67 4.08 31.45
C SER A 333 6.60 4.27 32.97
N ALA A 334 5.61 5.00 33.47
CA ALA A 334 5.37 5.24 34.88
C ALA A 334 4.41 4.21 35.54
N ALA A 335 3.87 3.28 34.76
CA ALA A 335 2.82 2.37 35.22
C ALA A 335 3.38 1.05 35.75
N ASP A 336 2.91 0.62 36.95
CA ASP A 336 3.23 -0.70 37.53
C ASP A 336 2.69 -1.86 36.67
N ASN A 337 1.51 -1.68 36.05
CA ASN A 337 0.91 -2.64 35.13
C ASN A 337 0.51 -1.94 33.85
N VAL A 338 1.41 -1.99 32.89
CA VAL A 338 1.30 -1.32 31.58
C VAL A 338 0.03 -1.75 30.81
N ASP A 339 -0.29 -3.05 30.79
CA ASP A 339 -1.44 -3.57 30.06
C ASP A 339 -2.77 -3.08 30.68
N LYS A 340 -2.84 -3.00 32.00
CA LYS A 340 -4.03 -2.52 32.72
C LYS A 340 -4.27 -1.02 32.46
N VAL A 341 -3.24 -0.19 32.65
CA VAL A 341 -3.32 1.25 32.38
C VAL A 341 -3.67 1.51 30.92
N TYR A 342 -3.08 0.73 29.99
CA TYR A 342 -3.43 0.84 28.59
C TYR A 342 -4.92 0.58 28.32
N LEU A 343 -5.48 -0.50 28.86
CA LEU A 343 -6.88 -0.90 28.65
C LEU A 343 -7.89 0.01 29.34
N GLU A 344 -7.56 0.50 30.53
CA GLU A 344 -8.51 1.26 31.36
C GLU A 344 -8.47 2.77 31.09
N GLU A 345 -7.32 3.32 30.67
CA GLU A 345 -7.12 4.76 30.49
C GLU A 345 -6.79 5.14 29.04
N VAL A 346 -5.72 4.58 28.46
CA VAL A 346 -5.20 5.02 27.17
C VAL A 346 -6.11 4.62 26.02
N LEU A 347 -6.51 3.35 25.99
CA LEU A 347 -7.35 2.83 24.88
C LEU A 347 -8.71 3.53 24.82
N PRO A 348 -9.47 3.73 25.92
CA PRO A 348 -10.74 4.45 25.87
C PRO A 348 -10.57 5.90 25.38
N ALA A 349 -9.56 6.60 25.84
CA ALA A 349 -9.28 7.97 25.43
C ALA A 349 -8.90 8.08 23.94
N LYS A 350 -8.12 7.15 23.41
CA LYS A 350 -7.80 7.06 21.97
C LYS A 350 -9.03 6.71 21.13
N MET A 351 -9.95 5.87 21.66
CA MET A 351 -11.15 5.44 20.95
C MET A 351 -12.14 6.57 20.73
N ILE A 352 -12.20 7.58 21.61
CA ILE A 352 -13.01 8.78 21.39
C ILE A 352 -12.63 9.42 20.05
N TRP A 353 -11.36 9.65 19.82
CA TRP A 353 -10.84 10.27 18.59
C TRP A 353 -10.96 9.36 17.36
N ASN A 354 -10.73 8.07 17.54
CA ASN A 354 -10.84 7.10 16.45
C ASN A 354 -12.30 6.97 15.96
N LEU A 355 -13.26 6.92 16.88
CA LEU A 355 -14.70 6.88 16.56
C LEU A 355 -15.16 8.17 15.91
N GLU A 356 -14.71 9.33 16.41
CA GLU A 356 -15.01 10.61 15.82
C GLU A 356 -14.44 10.73 14.40
N SER A 357 -13.23 10.22 14.15
CA SER A 357 -12.67 10.14 12.80
C SER A 357 -13.53 9.32 11.84
N VAL A 358 -14.18 8.25 12.32
CA VAL A 358 -15.12 7.46 11.50
C VAL A 358 -16.43 8.23 11.28
N ARG A 359 -16.97 8.91 12.29
CA ARG A 359 -18.20 9.74 12.17
C ARG A 359 -18.01 10.86 11.16
N GLN A 360 -16.92 11.56 11.26
CA GLN A 360 -16.59 12.71 10.41
C GLN A 360 -15.81 12.31 9.15
N PHE A 361 -15.74 11.01 8.81
CA PHE A 361 -14.95 10.53 7.69
C PHE A 361 -15.18 11.36 6.42
N SER A 362 -14.11 11.85 5.84
CA SER A 362 -14.07 12.54 4.54
C SER A 362 -12.68 12.37 3.94
N PHE A 363 -12.58 12.12 2.64
CA PHE A 363 -11.31 12.00 1.96
C PHE A 363 -10.40 13.23 2.18
N PHE A 364 -10.95 14.43 2.09
CA PHE A 364 -10.17 15.67 2.31
C PHE A 364 -9.68 15.80 3.76
N ARG A 365 -10.49 15.40 4.74
CA ARG A 365 -10.07 15.43 6.15
C ARG A 365 -8.89 14.49 6.40
N GLU A 366 -8.85 13.33 5.75
CA GLU A 366 -7.72 12.41 5.87
C GLU A 366 -6.44 12.99 5.28
N ILE A 367 -6.53 13.69 4.15
CA ILE A 367 -5.37 14.41 3.59
C ILE A 367 -4.86 15.46 4.60
N ILE A 368 -5.75 16.22 5.23
CA ILE A 368 -5.38 17.19 6.27
C ILE A 368 -4.69 16.47 7.44
N THR A 369 -5.23 15.36 7.91
CA THR A 369 -4.62 14.56 8.98
C THR A 369 -3.21 14.08 8.62
N MET A 370 -2.96 13.69 7.36
CA MET A 370 -1.62 13.33 6.89
C MET A 370 -0.65 14.52 7.00
N PHE A 371 -1.05 15.71 6.56
CA PHE A 371 -0.21 16.92 6.69
C PHE A 371 0.07 17.26 8.15
N ILE A 372 -0.97 17.25 9.00
CA ILE A 372 -0.81 17.49 10.44
C ILE A 372 0.17 16.47 11.06
N THR A 373 0.12 15.20 10.64
CA THR A 373 1.07 14.18 11.10
C THR A 373 2.51 14.55 10.80
N VAL A 374 2.79 15.01 9.57
CA VAL A 374 4.15 15.43 9.18
C VAL A 374 4.67 16.54 10.10
N PHE A 375 3.83 17.56 10.36
CA PHE A 375 4.20 18.66 11.26
C PHE A 375 4.36 18.21 12.71
N ALA A 376 3.49 17.31 13.20
CA ALA A 376 3.59 16.75 14.54
C ALA A 376 4.88 15.92 14.75
N VAL A 377 5.32 15.18 13.73
CA VAL A 377 6.60 14.43 13.76
C VAL A 377 7.80 15.38 13.71
N LEU A 378 7.68 16.53 13.03
CA LEU A 378 8.73 17.55 12.97
C LEU A 378 8.83 18.43 14.23
N GLY A 379 8.09 18.12 15.30
CA GLY A 379 8.20 18.76 16.60
C GLY A 379 7.43 20.05 16.78
N LYS A 380 6.47 20.36 15.90
CA LYS A 380 5.53 21.46 16.12
C LYS A 380 4.33 20.96 16.93
N ASP A 381 4.17 21.47 18.14
CA ASP A 381 2.94 21.24 18.93
C ASP A 381 1.79 21.99 18.25
N TYR A 382 0.72 21.25 17.96
CA TYR A 382 -0.56 21.82 17.58
C TYR A 382 -1.48 21.73 18.80
N GLU A 383 -1.80 22.89 19.35
CA GLU A 383 -2.88 23.05 20.31
C GLU A 383 -4.27 22.86 19.65
#